data_9e8ea03546441f4d1870d167d62a9c91
#
_entry.id   9e8ea03546441f4d1870d167d62a9c91
#
_cell.length_a   1.000
_cell.length_b   1.000
_cell.length_c   1.000
_cell.angle_alpha   90.00
_cell.angle_beta   90.00
_cell.angle_gamma   90.00
#
_symmetry.space_group_name_H-M   'P 1'
#
loop_
_entity.id
_entity.type
_entity.pdbx_description
1 polymer ?
#
loop_
_entity_poly.entity_id
_entity_poly.type
_entity_poly.pdbx_seq_one_letter_code
_entity_poly.pdbx_strand_id
1 'polypeptide(L)'
;MKKKIFYSIIILITGIIVGRNIYLSKTTQTFSNKDIYYFIQEGVYSSKSIMEENVKNMDLKVVDEIDNKYYVYLGITKDENIAKKLKEIYESLGYQIYIKELSLSNEEFNNNVTQFDLLINASTSTKEILTIEKVVLANYEEIIKKNI
;
A
#
# COMPACT_ATOMS: atom_id res chain seq x y z
N MET A 1 -11.29 24.37 -7.33
CA MET A 1 -11.97 23.06 -7.22
C MET A 1 -11.02 21.90 -6.89
N LYS A 2 -9.89 21.77 -7.54
CA LYS A 2 -8.96 20.61 -7.32
C LYS A 2 -8.42 20.49 -5.88
N LYS A 3 -8.14 21.62 -5.21
CA LYS A 3 -7.65 21.61 -3.81
C LYS A 3 -8.75 21.19 -2.81
N LYS A 4 -10.01 21.53 -3.04
CA LYS A 4 -11.12 21.16 -2.15
C LYS A 4 -11.43 19.66 -2.18
N ILE A 5 -11.30 19.02 -3.35
CA ILE A 5 -11.48 17.58 -3.51
C ILE A 5 -10.35 16.83 -2.81
N PHE A 6 -9.11 17.33 -2.91
CA PHE A 6 -7.95 16.73 -2.24
C PHE A 6 -8.10 16.76 -0.71
N TYR A 7 -8.53 17.88 -0.14
CA TYR A 7 -8.80 17.98 1.31
C TYR A 7 -9.97 17.10 1.75
N SER A 8 -11.00 16.92 0.91
CA SER A 8 -12.13 16.04 1.22
C SER A 8 -11.72 14.58 1.28
N ILE A 9 -10.83 14.13 0.40
CA ILE A 9 -10.30 12.76 0.41
C ILE A 9 -9.42 12.53 1.65
N ILE A 10 -8.56 13.50 2.01
CA ILE A 10 -7.72 13.41 3.22
C ILE A 10 -8.59 13.38 4.48
N ILE A 11 -9.64 14.20 4.56
CA ILE A 11 -10.57 14.22 5.70
C ILE A 11 -11.35 12.90 5.79
N LEU A 12 -11.76 12.33 4.66
CA LEU A 12 -12.44 11.03 4.62
C LEU A 12 -11.53 9.91 5.13
N ILE A 13 -10.27 9.89 4.69
CA ILE A 13 -9.26 8.91 5.10
C ILE A 13 -8.94 9.06 6.59
N THR A 14 -8.73 10.28 7.10
CA THR A 14 -8.50 10.53 8.52
C THR A 14 -9.74 10.24 9.37
N GLY A 15 -10.94 10.53 8.88
CA GLY A 15 -12.21 10.20 9.55
C GLY A 15 -12.43 8.70 9.72
N ILE A 16 -12.07 7.90 8.73
CA ILE A 16 -12.14 6.43 8.78
C ILE A 16 -11.13 5.88 9.81
N ILE A 17 -9.91 6.42 9.86
CA ILE A 17 -8.86 5.99 10.81
C ILE A 17 -9.24 6.36 12.26
N VAL A 18 -9.76 7.56 12.51
CA VAL A 18 -10.12 8.02 13.86
C VAL A 18 -11.41 7.35 14.36
N GLY A 19 -12.44 7.23 13.51
CA GLY A 19 -13.71 6.59 13.88
C GLY A 19 -13.55 5.12 14.26
N ARG A 20 -12.53 4.46 13.73
CA ARG A 20 -12.25 3.05 13.96
C ARG A 20 -11.55 2.75 15.27
N ASN A 21 -10.65 3.60 15.75
CA ASN A 21 -10.00 3.44 17.05
C ASN A 21 -11.01 3.40 18.21
N ILE A 22 -12.20 4.00 18.01
CA ILE A 22 -13.29 3.97 18.99
C ILE A 22 -14.10 2.66 18.90
N TYR A 23 -14.16 2.03 17.72
CA TYR A 23 -14.97 0.81 17.51
C TYR A 23 -14.22 -0.48 17.89
N LEU A 24 -12.89 -0.52 17.74
CA LEU A 24 -12.06 -1.71 17.95
C LEU A 24 -11.71 -2.00 19.41
N SER A 25 -12.01 -1.11 20.36
CA SER A 25 -11.77 -1.36 21.78
C SER A 25 -12.71 -2.41 22.39
N LYS A 26 -13.59 -3.06 21.61
CA LYS A 26 -14.62 -3.97 22.13
C LYS A 26 -14.65 -5.40 21.54
N THR A 27 -13.75 -5.79 20.65
CA THR A 27 -13.75 -7.17 20.11
C THR A 27 -12.38 -7.82 20.23
N THR A 28 -12.16 -8.45 21.35
CA THR A 28 -11.15 -9.50 21.53
C THR A 28 -11.67 -10.80 20.88
N GLN A 29 -11.17 -11.14 19.70
CA GLN A 29 -11.08 -12.54 19.28
C GLN A 29 -9.82 -12.76 18.48
N THR A 30 -8.90 -13.46 19.11
CA THR A 30 -7.65 -13.98 18.60
C THR A 30 -7.92 -15.10 17.59
N PHE A 31 -7.80 -14.81 16.30
CA PHE A 31 -7.45 -15.82 15.32
C PHE A 31 -6.24 -15.30 14.55
N SER A 32 -5.11 -15.99 14.73
CA SER A 32 -3.89 -15.80 13.94
C SER A 32 -4.11 -16.34 12.52
N ASN A 33 -5.00 -15.72 11.76
CA ASN A 33 -5.04 -15.92 10.33
C ASN A 33 -4.03 -14.95 9.72
N LYS A 34 -2.99 -15.49 9.11
CA LYS A 34 -2.10 -14.71 8.26
C LYS A 34 -2.91 -14.25 7.07
N ASP A 35 -3.16 -12.97 6.98
CA ASP A 35 -3.80 -12.37 5.82
C ASP A 35 -2.85 -12.37 4.63
N ILE A 36 -3.37 -12.70 3.46
CA ILE A 36 -2.63 -12.66 2.20
C ILE A 36 -2.82 -11.28 1.57
N TYR A 37 -1.70 -10.70 1.12
CA TYR A 37 -1.65 -9.42 0.42
C TYR A 37 -0.96 -9.58 -0.92
N TYR A 38 -1.39 -8.80 -1.88
CA TYR A 38 -0.76 -8.65 -3.19
C TYR A 38 0.10 -7.40 -3.19
N PHE A 39 1.40 -7.60 -3.27
CA PHE A 39 2.40 -6.54 -3.37
C PHE A 39 2.74 -6.27 -4.83
N ILE A 40 2.62 -5.02 -5.24
CA ILE A 40 2.95 -4.55 -6.58
C ILE A 40 4.44 -4.24 -6.60
N GLN A 41 5.25 -5.21 -7.01
CA GLN A 41 6.70 -5.16 -6.94
C GLN A 41 7.29 -4.66 -8.24
N GLU A 42 8.09 -3.60 -8.17
CA GLU A 42 8.88 -3.10 -9.32
C GLU A 42 10.14 -3.92 -9.50
N GLY A 43 10.87 -4.20 -8.43
CA GLY A 43 12.11 -4.95 -8.54
C GLY A 43 12.67 -5.43 -7.21
N VAL A 44 13.74 -6.22 -7.31
CA VAL A 44 14.58 -6.67 -6.20
C VAL A 44 16.03 -6.39 -6.55
N TYR A 45 16.74 -5.69 -5.68
CA TYR A 45 18.11 -5.24 -5.92
C TYR A 45 19.04 -5.78 -4.84
N SER A 46 20.24 -6.21 -5.24
CA SER A 46 21.32 -6.60 -4.32
C SER A 46 22.23 -5.43 -3.94
N SER A 47 22.08 -4.28 -4.58
CA SER A 47 22.86 -3.06 -4.32
C SER A 47 21.94 -1.88 -4.10
N LYS A 48 22.14 -1.17 -2.98
CA LYS A 48 21.38 0.03 -2.64
C LYS A 48 21.56 1.13 -3.68
N SER A 49 22.78 1.36 -4.14
CA SER A 49 23.07 2.41 -5.12
C SER A 49 22.39 2.16 -6.48
N ILE A 50 22.39 0.89 -6.92
CA ILE A 50 21.68 0.53 -8.16
C ILE A 50 20.18 0.68 -7.99
N MET A 51 19.63 0.27 -6.86
CA MET A 51 18.22 0.47 -6.53
C MET A 51 17.85 1.95 -6.55
N GLU A 52 18.59 2.79 -5.81
CA GLU A 52 18.34 4.24 -5.73
C GLU A 52 18.37 4.91 -7.11
N GLU A 53 19.29 4.49 -7.99
CA GLU A 53 19.34 5.01 -9.35
C GLU A 53 18.13 4.62 -10.20
N ASN A 54 17.69 3.36 -10.10
CA ASN A 54 16.54 2.86 -10.88
C ASN A 54 15.22 3.50 -10.42
N VAL A 55 15.07 3.75 -9.12
CA VAL A 55 13.80 4.25 -8.55
C VAL A 55 13.79 5.76 -8.26
N LYS A 56 14.83 6.50 -8.66
CA LYS A 56 14.96 7.93 -8.35
C LYS A 56 13.81 8.80 -8.86
N ASN A 57 13.17 8.38 -9.95
CA ASN A 57 12.05 9.11 -10.56
C ASN A 57 10.67 8.58 -10.13
N MET A 58 10.63 7.66 -9.18
CA MET A 58 9.38 7.11 -8.66
C MET A 58 8.96 7.89 -7.42
N ASP A 59 7.89 8.68 -7.54
CA ASP A 59 7.35 9.48 -6.44
C ASP A 59 6.64 8.61 -5.39
N LEU A 60 6.13 7.45 -5.82
CA LEU A 60 5.38 6.52 -4.98
C LEU A 60 6.10 5.18 -4.92
N LYS A 61 6.70 4.89 -3.78
CA LYS A 61 7.36 3.62 -3.50
C LYS A 61 7.60 3.42 -2.01
N VAL A 62 7.73 2.18 -1.60
CA VAL A 62 8.35 1.78 -0.34
C VAL A 62 9.47 0.79 -0.64
N VAL A 63 10.54 0.88 0.11
CA VAL A 63 11.68 -0.04 0.01
C VAL A 63 11.76 -0.85 1.30
N ASP A 64 11.72 -2.17 1.15
CA ASP A 64 11.87 -3.11 2.26
C ASP A 64 13.22 -3.83 2.11
N GLU A 65 14.06 -3.77 3.14
CA GLU A 65 15.35 -4.44 3.16
C GLU A 65 15.24 -5.77 3.92
N ILE A 66 15.34 -6.86 3.17
CA ILE A 66 15.26 -8.22 3.73
C ILE A 66 16.48 -9.02 3.23
N ASP A 67 17.25 -9.59 4.14
CA ASP A 67 18.44 -10.43 3.82
C ASP A 67 19.42 -9.75 2.86
N ASN A 68 19.74 -8.48 3.09
CA ASN A 68 20.63 -7.66 2.25
C ASN A 68 20.14 -7.49 0.80
N LYS A 69 18.83 -7.59 0.57
CA LYS A 69 18.17 -7.28 -0.70
C LYS A 69 17.15 -6.17 -0.48
N TYR A 70 16.99 -5.33 -1.48
CA TYR A 70 16.07 -4.19 -1.48
C TYR A 70 14.88 -4.51 -2.39
N TYR A 71 13.73 -4.71 -1.78
CA TYR A 71 12.45 -4.95 -2.45
C TYR A 71 11.73 -3.63 -2.62
N VAL A 72 11.37 -3.29 -3.84
CA VAL A 72 10.67 -2.04 -4.16
C VAL A 72 9.22 -2.33 -4.48
N TYR A 73 8.32 -1.77 -3.68
CA TYR A 73 6.88 -1.93 -3.83
C TYR A 73 6.22 -0.59 -4.17
N LEU A 74 5.29 -0.62 -5.11
CA LEU A 74 4.54 0.53 -5.60
C LEU A 74 3.06 0.50 -5.20
N GLY A 75 2.62 -0.57 -4.56
CA GLY A 75 1.26 -0.73 -4.07
C GLY A 75 1.07 -2.01 -3.26
N ILE A 76 0.05 -2.04 -2.42
CA ILE A 76 -0.31 -3.18 -1.59
C ILE A 76 -1.83 -3.24 -1.47
N THR A 77 -2.41 -4.39 -1.77
CA THR A 77 -3.86 -4.61 -1.69
C THR A 77 -4.17 -6.04 -1.21
N LYS A 78 -5.38 -6.27 -0.75
CA LYS A 78 -5.90 -7.62 -0.48
C LYS A 78 -6.78 -8.15 -1.61
N ASP A 79 -7.10 -7.32 -2.58
CA ASP A 79 -7.96 -7.66 -3.72
C ASP A 79 -7.13 -7.91 -4.98
N GLU A 80 -7.22 -9.12 -5.52
CA GLU A 80 -6.48 -9.52 -6.72
C GLU A 80 -6.84 -8.67 -7.96
N ASN A 81 -8.11 -8.21 -8.07
CA ASN A 81 -8.52 -7.37 -9.18
C ASN A 81 -7.92 -5.97 -9.06
N ILE A 82 -7.82 -5.44 -7.85
CA ILE A 82 -7.10 -4.18 -7.59
C ILE A 82 -5.62 -4.36 -7.92
N ALA A 83 -5.00 -5.47 -7.53
CA ALA A 83 -3.61 -5.75 -7.84
C ALA A 83 -3.35 -5.75 -9.36
N LYS A 84 -4.22 -6.39 -10.14
CA LYS A 84 -4.17 -6.37 -11.60
C LYS A 84 -4.33 -4.96 -12.17
N LYS A 85 -5.28 -4.20 -11.65
CA LYS A 85 -5.52 -2.80 -12.04
C LYS A 85 -4.30 -1.91 -11.74
N LEU A 86 -3.70 -2.03 -10.58
CA LEU A 86 -2.48 -1.31 -10.22
C LEU A 86 -1.32 -1.67 -11.14
N LYS A 87 -1.15 -2.97 -11.42
CA LYS A 87 -0.14 -3.43 -12.37
C LYS A 87 -0.32 -2.77 -13.74
N GLU A 88 -1.53 -2.78 -14.29
CA GLU A 88 -1.84 -2.14 -15.59
C GLU A 88 -1.53 -0.63 -15.57
N ILE A 89 -1.87 0.06 -14.49
CA ILE A 89 -1.55 1.48 -14.33
C ILE A 89 -0.04 1.71 -14.41
N TYR A 90 0.75 0.97 -13.64
CA TYR A 90 2.20 1.15 -13.61
C TYR A 90 2.89 0.68 -14.91
N GLU A 91 2.41 -0.39 -15.52
CA GLU A 91 2.90 -0.84 -16.83
C GLU A 91 2.62 0.21 -17.93
N SER A 92 1.47 0.90 -17.87
CA SER A 92 1.17 2.02 -18.78
C SER A 92 2.11 3.22 -18.61
N LEU A 93 2.72 3.34 -17.42
CA LEU A 93 3.75 4.35 -17.12
C LEU A 93 5.18 3.90 -17.50
N GLY A 94 5.32 2.68 -18.05
CA GLY A 94 6.59 2.14 -18.52
C GLY A 94 7.38 1.31 -17.49
N TYR A 95 6.77 0.98 -16.35
CA TYR A 95 7.40 0.12 -15.34
C TYR A 95 7.17 -1.36 -15.63
N GLN A 96 8.13 -2.19 -15.29
CA GLN A 96 7.95 -3.64 -15.28
C GLN A 96 7.46 -4.06 -13.89
N ILE A 97 6.31 -4.74 -13.81
CA ILE A 97 5.63 -5.01 -12.55
C ILE A 97 5.40 -6.51 -12.34
N TYR A 98 5.69 -6.95 -11.13
CA TYR A 98 5.40 -8.30 -10.64
C TYR A 98 4.41 -8.22 -9.47
N ILE A 99 3.40 -9.08 -9.46
CA ILE A 99 2.51 -9.24 -8.32
C ILE A 99 3.08 -10.34 -7.43
N LYS A 100 3.35 -10.01 -6.16
CA LYS A 100 3.84 -10.95 -5.15
C LYS A 100 2.79 -11.14 -4.07
N GLU A 101 2.49 -12.40 -3.75
CA GLU A 101 1.66 -12.74 -2.61
C GLU A 101 2.54 -12.88 -1.36
N LEU A 102 2.24 -12.08 -0.35
CA LEU A 102 2.92 -12.12 0.94
C LEU A 102 1.89 -12.20 2.08
N SER A 103 2.26 -12.91 3.13
CA SER A 103 1.43 -13.00 4.33
C SER A 103 1.95 -12.07 5.41
N LEU A 104 1.08 -11.22 5.95
CA LEU A 104 1.38 -10.35 7.09
C LEU A 104 0.43 -10.65 8.24
N SER A 105 0.93 -10.54 9.46
CA SER A 105 0.15 -10.68 10.69
C SER A 105 0.12 -9.34 11.42
N ASN A 106 -0.70 -8.42 10.94
CA ASN A 106 -0.89 -7.10 11.53
C ASN A 106 -2.36 -6.69 11.38
N GLU A 107 -3.12 -6.75 12.46
CA GLU A 107 -4.56 -6.49 12.45
C GLU A 107 -4.90 -5.05 12.05
N GLU A 108 -4.14 -4.07 12.52
CA GLU A 108 -4.34 -2.67 12.16
C GLU A 108 -4.12 -2.44 10.66
N PHE A 109 -3.03 -2.97 10.12
CA PHE A 109 -2.74 -2.88 8.69
C PHE A 109 -3.79 -3.61 7.85
N ASN A 110 -4.19 -4.82 8.27
CA ASN A 110 -5.23 -5.60 7.62
C ASN A 110 -6.52 -4.79 7.46
N ASN A 111 -6.92 -4.19 8.53
CA ASN A 111 -8.14 -3.40 8.56
C ASN A 111 -8.01 -2.12 7.70
N ASN A 112 -6.86 -1.45 7.72
CA ASN A 112 -6.61 -0.25 6.91
C ASN A 112 -6.63 -0.59 5.43
N VAL A 113 -5.92 -1.62 5.00
CA VAL A 113 -5.90 -2.05 3.59
C VAL A 113 -7.29 -2.42 3.11
N THR A 114 -8.07 -3.14 3.92
CA THR A 114 -9.46 -3.48 3.57
C THR A 114 -10.32 -2.24 3.30
N GLN A 115 -10.17 -1.18 4.10
CA GLN A 115 -10.89 0.08 3.88
C GLN A 115 -10.39 0.82 2.63
N PHE A 116 -9.08 0.83 2.41
CA PHE A 116 -8.50 1.46 1.23
C PHE A 116 -8.89 0.73 -0.07
N ASP A 117 -8.97 -0.59 -0.05
CA ASP A 117 -9.45 -1.39 -1.18
C ASP A 117 -10.90 -1.02 -1.57
N LEU A 118 -11.77 -0.77 -0.59
CA LEU A 118 -13.13 -0.27 -0.85
C LEU A 118 -13.12 1.10 -1.53
N LEU A 119 -12.23 2.01 -1.10
CA LEU A 119 -12.09 3.34 -1.71
C LEU A 119 -11.54 3.24 -3.14
N ILE A 120 -10.56 2.37 -3.39
CA ILE A 120 -10.01 2.14 -4.72
C ILE A 120 -11.06 1.57 -5.66
N ASN A 121 -11.87 0.62 -5.19
CA ASN A 121 -12.97 0.06 -5.98
C ASN A 121 -14.04 1.09 -6.34
N ALA A 122 -14.27 2.08 -5.47
CA ALA A 122 -15.19 3.18 -5.74
C ALA A 122 -14.59 4.30 -6.61
N SER A 123 -13.26 4.31 -6.79
CA SER A 123 -12.56 5.36 -7.54
C SER A 123 -12.53 5.06 -9.03
N THR A 124 -12.77 6.10 -9.84
CA THR A 124 -12.71 6.04 -11.31
C THR A 124 -11.45 6.71 -11.87
N SER A 125 -10.71 7.44 -11.04
CA SER A 125 -9.54 8.22 -11.41
C SER A 125 -8.24 7.51 -10.98
N THR A 126 -7.35 7.29 -11.92
CA THR A 126 -5.98 6.78 -11.65
C THR A 126 -5.27 7.63 -10.58
N LYS A 127 -5.43 8.94 -10.62
CA LYS A 127 -4.82 9.85 -9.63
C LYS A 127 -5.34 9.62 -8.22
N GLU A 128 -6.63 9.37 -8.06
CA GLU A 128 -7.23 9.04 -6.76
C GLU A 128 -6.71 7.71 -6.25
N ILE A 129 -6.66 6.69 -7.11
CA ILE A 129 -6.14 5.37 -6.78
C ILE A 129 -4.69 5.47 -6.28
N LEU A 130 -3.81 6.16 -7.00
CA LEU A 130 -2.42 6.34 -6.60
C LEU A 130 -2.27 7.17 -5.32
N THR A 131 -3.19 8.11 -5.06
CA THR A 131 -3.21 8.87 -3.80
C THR A 131 -3.57 7.99 -2.62
N ILE A 132 -4.50 7.05 -2.79
CA ILE A 132 -4.87 6.07 -1.76
C ILE A 132 -3.70 5.12 -1.51
N GLU A 133 -3.09 4.58 -2.57
CA GLU A 133 -1.92 3.70 -2.46
C GLU A 133 -0.73 4.37 -1.74
N LYS A 134 -0.55 5.67 -1.89
CA LYS A 134 0.46 6.41 -1.14
C LYS A 134 0.26 6.29 0.38
N VAL A 135 -0.99 6.30 0.84
CA VAL A 135 -1.31 6.13 2.26
C VAL A 135 -1.09 4.68 2.69
N VAL A 136 -1.46 3.71 1.86
CA VAL A 136 -1.21 2.29 2.14
C VAL A 136 0.29 2.02 2.30
N LEU A 137 1.11 2.51 1.37
CA LEU A 137 2.57 2.35 1.42
C LEU A 137 3.18 3.04 2.63
N ALA A 138 2.70 4.23 3.01
CA ALA A 138 3.16 4.92 4.22
C ALA A 138 2.84 4.12 5.49
N ASN A 139 1.67 3.50 5.57
CA ASN A 139 1.31 2.60 6.69
C ASN A 139 2.24 1.37 6.74
N TYR A 140 2.56 0.79 5.59
CA TYR A 140 3.47 -0.35 5.53
C TYR A 140 4.90 0.06 5.93
N GLU A 141 5.37 1.21 5.48
CA GLU A 141 6.69 1.76 5.85
C GLU A 141 6.84 1.93 7.38
N GLU A 142 5.78 2.33 8.07
CA GLU A 142 5.80 2.39 9.54
C GLU A 142 5.94 1.01 10.19
N ILE A 143 5.35 -0.03 9.60
CA ILE A 143 5.45 -1.40 10.12
C ILE A 143 6.89 -1.91 9.99
N ILE A 144 7.51 -1.76 8.82
CA ILE A 144 8.88 -2.23 8.62
C ILE A 144 9.88 -1.48 9.49
N LYS A 145 9.68 -0.16 9.73
CA LYS A 145 10.52 0.64 10.63
C LYS A 145 10.39 0.24 12.10
N LYS A 146 9.25 -0.27 12.54
CA LYS A 146 9.04 -0.73 13.92
C LYS A 146 9.66 -2.11 14.18
N ASN A 147 9.95 -2.87 13.14
CA ASN A 147 10.52 -4.22 13.23
C ASN A 147 12.05 -4.26 13.11
N ILE A 148 12.68 -3.09 12.94
CA ILE A 148 14.13 -2.88 12.99
C ILE A 148 14.52 -2.45 14.40
#